data_cc50c641e69503dc6ad35cf64d5d4330
#
_entry.id   cc50c641e69503dc6ad35cf64d5d4330
#
_cell.length_a   1.000
_cell.length_b   1.000
_cell.length_c   1.000
_cell.angle_alpha   90.00
_cell.angle_beta   90.00
_cell.angle_gamma   90.00
#
_symmetry.space_group_name_H-M   'P 1'
#
loop_
_entity.id
_entity.type
_entity.pdbx_description
1 polymer ?
#
loop_
_entity_poly.entity_id
_entity_poly.type
_entity_poly.pdbx_seq_one_letter_code
_entity_poly.pdbx_strand_id
1 'polypeptide(L)'
;MINDNLEKMAKQLYDYWFVQFDFPNENGRPYKSSGGAMVWNEKLKREIPKEWDNCTLEYYLIIKNGRDHKHLGNGIYPVYGSGGEIRKVDSFIYSGESILMPRKGSLNNIMYVNDAFWSVDTMFYSEMKQPHCAKYVFYSIKDIDFTRWDSGTGVPSMTSSTLYSILLVKPDADSLAKFDEIITP
;
A
#
# COMPACT_ATOMS: atom_id res chain seq x y z
N MET A 1 -1.02 10.33 -19.53
CA MET A 1 -2.28 11.14 -19.47
C MET A 1 -3.50 10.35 -19.02
N ILE A 2 -3.97 9.27 -19.70
CA ILE A 2 -5.16 8.50 -19.24
C ILE A 2 -4.84 7.80 -17.92
N ASN A 3 -3.69 7.17 -17.79
CA ASN A 3 -3.26 6.45 -16.58
C ASN A 3 -3.12 7.38 -15.37
N ASP A 4 -2.57 8.59 -15.57
CA ASP A 4 -2.42 9.59 -14.49
C ASP A 4 -3.78 10.08 -13.97
N ASN A 5 -4.79 10.16 -14.86
CA ASN A 5 -6.13 10.56 -14.46
C ASN A 5 -6.83 9.46 -13.65
N LEU A 6 -6.66 8.19 -14.05
CA LEU A 6 -7.22 7.05 -13.33
C LEU A 6 -6.59 6.92 -11.93
N GLU A 7 -5.27 7.11 -11.82
CA GLU A 7 -4.59 7.11 -10.52
C GLU A 7 -5.08 8.24 -9.61
N LYS A 8 -5.25 9.46 -10.16
CA LYS A 8 -5.83 10.59 -9.41
C LYS A 8 -7.26 10.31 -8.95
N MET A 9 -8.09 9.72 -9.80
CA MET A 9 -9.46 9.35 -9.44
C MET A 9 -9.49 8.30 -8.34
N ALA A 10 -8.65 7.28 -8.42
CA ALA A 10 -8.54 6.25 -7.38
C ALA A 10 -8.05 6.85 -6.04
N LYS A 11 -7.07 7.77 -6.08
CA LYS A 11 -6.62 8.50 -4.88
C LYS A 11 -7.74 9.38 -4.29
N GLN A 12 -8.50 10.09 -5.13
CA GLN A 12 -9.63 10.90 -4.67
C GLN A 12 -10.71 10.03 -4.01
N LEU A 13 -11.01 8.87 -4.59
CA LEU A 13 -11.96 7.93 -4.01
C LEU A 13 -11.46 7.37 -2.68
N TYR A 14 -10.16 7.02 -2.60
CA TYR A 14 -9.52 6.62 -1.34
C TYR A 14 -9.66 7.70 -0.26
N ASP A 15 -9.35 8.95 -0.59
CA ASP A 15 -9.46 10.07 0.36
C ASP A 15 -10.90 10.28 0.82
N TYR A 16 -11.84 10.19 -0.10
CA TYR A 16 -13.26 10.34 0.20
C TYR A 16 -13.78 9.23 1.13
N TRP A 17 -13.39 7.97 0.89
CA TRP A 17 -13.87 6.84 1.68
C TRP A 17 -13.13 6.62 3.00
N PHE A 18 -11.80 6.72 2.99
CA PHE A 18 -10.96 6.27 4.12
C PHE A 18 -10.29 7.41 4.90
N VAL A 19 -10.27 8.61 4.34
CA VAL A 19 -9.76 9.79 5.04
C VAL A 19 -10.92 10.68 5.53
N GLN A 20 -11.92 10.93 4.68
CA GLN A 20 -13.11 11.72 5.02
C GLN A 20 -14.22 10.85 5.64
N PHE A 21 -14.19 9.53 5.45
CA PHE A 21 -15.15 8.54 5.91
C PHE A 21 -16.55 8.66 5.27
N ASP A 22 -16.61 9.13 4.05
CA ASP A 22 -17.83 9.23 3.24
C ASP A 22 -18.01 8.07 2.26
N PHE A 23 -17.61 6.85 2.68
CA PHE A 23 -17.95 5.62 1.96
C PHE A 23 -19.47 5.41 1.94
N PRO A 24 -20.03 4.67 0.96
CA PRO A 24 -21.46 4.44 0.88
C PRO A 24 -22.01 3.67 2.07
N ASN A 25 -22.98 4.22 2.78
CA ASN A 25 -23.71 3.51 3.81
C ASN A 25 -24.76 2.55 3.19
N GLU A 26 -25.57 1.89 4.00
CA GLU A 26 -26.61 0.94 3.58
C GLU A 26 -27.59 1.51 2.54
N ASN A 27 -27.79 2.82 2.53
CA ASN A 27 -28.67 3.53 1.61
C ASN A 27 -27.92 4.15 0.42
N GLY A 28 -26.63 3.84 0.23
CA GLY A 28 -25.79 4.41 -0.79
C GLY A 28 -25.43 5.89 -0.60
N ARG A 29 -25.67 6.45 0.60
CA ARG A 29 -25.32 7.84 0.94
C ARG A 29 -23.94 7.90 1.61
N PRO A 30 -23.23 9.05 1.51
CA PRO A 30 -21.96 9.25 2.22
C PRO A 30 -22.12 9.00 3.73
N TYR A 31 -21.30 8.14 4.33
CA TYR A 31 -21.49 7.69 5.70
C TYR A 31 -21.43 8.86 6.70
N LYS A 32 -20.30 9.52 6.82
CA LYS A 32 -20.10 10.60 7.82
C LYS A 32 -20.98 11.80 7.55
N SER A 33 -21.05 12.28 6.31
CA SER A 33 -21.86 13.46 5.93
C SER A 33 -23.36 13.25 6.08
N SER A 34 -23.83 11.99 6.11
CA SER A 34 -25.23 11.64 6.38
C SER A 34 -25.52 11.33 7.86
N GLY A 35 -24.60 11.65 8.76
CA GLY A 35 -24.77 11.46 10.19
C GLY A 35 -24.36 10.08 10.72
N GLY A 36 -23.50 9.36 10.00
CA GLY A 36 -22.90 8.10 10.43
C GLY A 36 -22.18 8.25 11.78
N ALA A 37 -22.34 7.28 12.67
CA ALA A 37 -21.78 7.33 14.02
C ALA A 37 -20.24 7.26 13.99
N MET A 38 -19.59 8.21 14.64
CA MET A 38 -18.14 8.30 14.76
C MET A 38 -17.72 8.07 16.21
N VAL A 39 -16.53 7.50 16.42
CA VAL A 39 -15.92 7.28 17.74
C VAL A 39 -14.46 7.71 17.72
N TRP A 40 -14.00 8.26 18.86
CA TRP A 40 -12.59 8.60 19.03
C TRP A 40 -11.74 7.35 19.16
N ASN A 41 -10.68 7.25 18.36
CA ASN A 41 -9.70 6.17 18.43
C ASN A 41 -8.41 6.67 19.07
N GLU A 42 -8.07 6.15 20.26
CA GLU A 42 -6.92 6.60 21.04
C GLU A 42 -5.57 6.32 20.37
N LYS A 43 -5.45 5.26 19.57
CA LYS A 43 -4.20 4.93 18.88
C LYS A 43 -3.98 5.81 17.65
N LEU A 44 -5.02 6.03 16.87
CA LEU A 44 -4.97 6.85 15.66
C LEU A 44 -5.06 8.35 15.95
N LYS A 45 -5.43 8.75 17.19
CA LYS A 45 -5.65 10.15 17.63
C LYS A 45 -6.61 10.92 16.72
N ARG A 46 -7.68 10.25 16.29
CA ARG A 46 -8.73 10.81 15.44
C ARG A 46 -10.05 10.05 15.60
N GLU A 47 -11.14 10.68 15.17
CA GLU A 47 -12.41 9.98 15.02
C GLU A 47 -12.39 9.06 13.80
N ILE A 48 -13.00 7.87 13.96
CA ILE A 48 -13.22 6.89 12.91
C ILE A 48 -14.68 6.40 12.95
N PRO A 49 -15.22 5.79 11.87
CA PRO A 49 -16.53 5.15 11.90
C PRO A 49 -16.64 4.16 13.07
N LYS A 50 -17.79 4.15 13.74
CA LYS A 50 -18.02 3.35 14.96
C LYS A 50 -17.74 1.86 14.75
N GLU A 51 -18.05 1.33 13.56
CA GLU A 51 -17.90 -0.08 13.24
C GLU A 51 -16.48 -0.43 12.74
N TRP A 52 -15.63 0.57 12.58
CA TRP A 52 -14.22 0.38 12.17
C TRP A 52 -13.29 0.38 13.37
N ASP A 53 -12.08 -0.14 13.19
CA ASP A 53 -11.06 -0.23 14.23
C ASP A 53 -9.71 0.31 13.71
N ASN A 54 -8.66 0.09 14.45
CA ASN A 54 -7.29 0.32 14.05
C ASN A 54 -6.53 -1.02 13.95
N CYS A 55 -5.53 -1.06 13.11
CA CYS A 55 -4.59 -2.17 13.06
C CYS A 55 -3.20 -1.65 12.68
N THR A 56 -2.21 -2.50 12.69
CA THR A 56 -0.90 -2.23 12.11
C THR A 56 -0.82 -2.76 10.69
N LEU A 57 0.16 -2.29 9.91
CA LEU A 57 0.42 -2.78 8.55
C LEU A 57 0.62 -4.30 8.52
N GLU A 58 1.18 -4.88 9.58
CA GLU A 58 1.35 -6.34 9.74
C GLU A 58 0.04 -7.14 9.63
N TYR A 59 -1.09 -6.53 9.97
CA TYR A 59 -2.41 -7.17 9.81
C TYR A 59 -2.72 -7.50 8.34
N TYR A 60 -2.31 -6.64 7.42
CA TYR A 60 -2.67 -6.73 6.00
C TYR A 60 -1.68 -7.49 5.15
N LEU A 61 -0.39 -7.52 5.50
CA LEU A 61 0.62 -8.06 4.60
C LEU A 61 1.79 -8.74 5.33
N ILE A 62 2.53 -9.53 4.58
CA ILE A 62 3.82 -10.11 4.98
C ILE A 62 4.89 -9.42 4.14
N ILE A 63 5.90 -8.83 4.80
CA ILE A 63 7.05 -8.21 4.13
C ILE A 63 8.11 -9.27 3.83
N LYS A 64 8.56 -9.31 2.59
CA LYS A 64 9.62 -10.18 2.10
C LYS A 64 10.80 -9.34 1.61
N ASN A 65 12.00 -9.90 1.69
CA ASN A 65 13.19 -9.27 1.13
C ASN A 65 13.33 -9.58 -0.36
N GLY A 66 13.63 -8.56 -1.15
CA GLY A 66 14.11 -8.76 -2.52
C GLY A 66 15.47 -9.45 -2.55
N ARG A 67 15.93 -9.80 -3.75
CA ARG A 67 17.17 -10.57 -3.97
C ARG A 67 18.00 -9.98 -5.11
N ASP A 68 19.30 -10.22 -5.10
CA ASP A 68 20.17 -9.84 -6.21
C ASP A 68 19.68 -10.45 -7.54
N HIS A 69 19.69 -9.64 -8.58
CA HIS A 69 19.19 -9.96 -9.92
C HIS A 69 20.26 -10.16 -10.98
N LYS A 70 21.55 -10.00 -10.62
CA LYS A 70 22.68 -9.96 -11.60
C LYS A 70 22.91 -11.29 -12.27
N HIS A 71 22.55 -12.39 -11.60
CA HIS A 71 22.68 -13.75 -12.14
C HIS A 71 21.58 -14.13 -13.14
N LEU A 72 20.51 -13.32 -13.27
CA LEU A 72 19.38 -13.60 -14.15
C LEU A 72 19.67 -13.15 -15.58
N GLY A 73 19.16 -13.91 -16.55
CA GLY A 73 19.19 -13.58 -17.97
C GLY A 73 18.21 -12.46 -18.35
N ASN A 74 18.25 -12.01 -19.59
CA ASN A 74 17.26 -11.09 -20.13
C ASN A 74 15.94 -11.82 -20.39
N GLY A 75 14.80 -11.16 -20.13
CA GLY A 75 13.48 -11.75 -20.26
C GLY A 75 12.36 -10.72 -20.27
N ILE A 76 11.20 -11.11 -19.75
CA ILE A 76 9.97 -10.32 -19.80
C ILE A 76 9.57 -9.73 -18.44
N TYR A 77 10.06 -10.27 -17.33
CA TYR A 77 9.65 -9.87 -15.98
C TYR A 77 10.39 -8.62 -15.53
N PRO A 78 9.69 -7.55 -15.12
CA PRO A 78 10.33 -6.33 -14.67
C PRO A 78 11.10 -6.56 -13.36
N VAL A 79 12.24 -5.91 -13.22
CA VAL A 79 13.04 -5.84 -12.00
C VAL A 79 12.89 -4.46 -11.40
N TYR A 80 12.43 -4.41 -10.15
CA TYR A 80 12.22 -3.16 -9.42
C TYR A 80 13.31 -2.91 -8.38
N GLY A 81 13.85 -1.69 -8.39
CA GLY A 81 14.67 -1.11 -7.35
C GLY A 81 14.01 0.14 -6.75
N SER A 82 14.67 0.82 -5.82
CA SER A 82 14.11 2.00 -5.13
C SER A 82 13.85 3.19 -6.06
N GLY A 83 14.45 3.22 -7.24
CA GLY A 83 14.19 4.23 -8.28
C GLY A 83 13.12 3.84 -9.31
N GLY A 84 12.54 2.64 -9.21
CA GLY A 84 11.58 2.10 -10.19
C GLY A 84 12.09 0.89 -10.95
N GLU A 85 11.55 0.65 -12.16
CA GLU A 85 11.98 -0.45 -13.03
C GLU A 85 13.41 -0.22 -13.54
N ILE A 86 14.27 -1.25 -13.42
CA ILE A 86 15.69 -1.21 -13.79
C ILE A 86 15.92 -1.88 -15.14
N ARG A 87 15.38 -3.10 -15.31
CA ARG A 87 15.51 -3.95 -16.52
C ARG A 87 14.45 -5.05 -16.50
N LYS A 88 14.46 -5.92 -17.52
CA LYS A 88 13.62 -7.13 -17.53
C LYS A 88 14.49 -8.39 -17.53
N VAL A 89 14.02 -9.43 -16.81
CA VAL A 89 14.72 -10.70 -16.58
C VAL A 89 13.87 -11.90 -16.96
N ASP A 90 14.49 -13.08 -17.02
CA ASP A 90 13.89 -14.35 -17.42
C ASP A 90 13.16 -15.09 -16.28
N SER A 91 13.23 -14.56 -15.06
CA SER A 91 12.60 -15.16 -13.87
C SER A 91 11.91 -14.11 -13.01
N PHE A 92 10.97 -14.52 -12.19
CA PHE A 92 10.28 -13.66 -11.23
C PHE A 92 10.43 -14.18 -9.80
N ILE A 93 10.35 -13.28 -8.81
CA ILE A 93 10.42 -13.62 -7.39
C ILE A 93 9.03 -13.80 -6.78
N TYR A 94 8.04 -13.09 -7.33
CA TYR A 94 6.64 -13.14 -6.90
C TYR A 94 5.71 -12.78 -8.07
N SER A 95 4.48 -13.28 -8.04
CA SER A 95 3.42 -12.96 -9.01
C SER A 95 2.11 -12.74 -8.27
N GLY A 96 1.46 -11.60 -8.55
CA GLY A 96 0.22 -11.15 -7.94
C GLY A 96 0.34 -9.74 -7.37
N GLU A 97 -0.69 -9.32 -6.63
CA GLU A 97 -0.71 -8.01 -5.98
C GLU A 97 0.37 -7.88 -4.92
N SER A 98 1.19 -6.87 -5.04
CA SER A 98 2.28 -6.59 -4.10
C SER A 98 2.51 -5.09 -3.95
N ILE A 99 2.88 -4.67 -2.76
CA ILE A 99 3.39 -3.33 -2.49
C ILE A 99 4.89 -3.44 -2.33
N LEU A 100 5.61 -2.70 -3.17
CA LEU A 100 7.06 -2.62 -3.13
C LEU A 100 7.45 -1.41 -2.28
N MET A 101 8.28 -1.66 -1.29
CA MET A 101 8.72 -0.65 -0.32
C MET A 101 10.23 -0.59 -0.31
N PRO A 102 10.85 0.58 -0.52
CA PRO A 102 12.29 0.71 -0.46
C PRO A 102 12.85 0.35 0.92
N ARG A 103 13.86 -0.51 0.91
CA ARG A 103 14.68 -0.82 2.08
C ARG A 103 15.85 0.13 2.21
N LYS A 104 16.40 0.59 1.07
CA LYS A 104 17.52 1.53 0.97
C LYS A 104 17.32 2.49 -0.21
N GLY A 105 17.84 3.70 -0.07
CA GLY A 105 17.81 4.71 -1.14
C GLY A 105 16.57 5.59 -1.09
N SER A 106 15.77 5.62 -2.15
CA SER A 106 14.59 6.50 -2.28
C SER A 106 13.41 5.97 -1.46
N LEU A 107 13.43 6.12 -0.13
CA LEU A 107 12.49 5.50 0.81
C LEU A 107 11.01 5.83 0.54
N ASN A 108 10.72 6.99 -0.06
CA ASN A 108 9.34 7.42 -0.34
C ASN A 108 8.76 6.86 -1.64
N ASN A 109 9.54 6.08 -2.42
CA ASN A 109 9.07 5.51 -3.68
C ASN A 109 8.32 4.19 -3.46
N ILE A 110 7.13 4.26 -2.89
CA ILE A 110 6.23 3.12 -2.70
C ILE A 110 5.53 2.81 -4.03
N MET A 111 5.55 1.56 -4.46
CA MET A 111 4.96 1.13 -5.73
C MET A 111 3.95 0.00 -5.51
N TYR A 112 2.88 0.00 -6.30
CA TYR A 112 1.93 -1.11 -6.41
C TYR A 112 2.19 -1.87 -7.71
N VAL A 113 2.25 -3.19 -7.62
CA VAL A 113 2.43 -4.10 -8.77
C VAL A 113 1.39 -5.23 -8.65
N ASN A 114 0.80 -5.60 -9.78
CA ASN A 114 -0.12 -6.74 -9.88
C ASN A 114 0.24 -7.60 -11.09
N ASP A 115 1.47 -8.11 -11.09
CA ASP A 115 2.00 -8.98 -12.13
C ASP A 115 3.16 -9.81 -11.58
N ALA A 116 3.78 -10.63 -12.43
CA ALA A 116 5.03 -11.31 -12.08
C ALA A 116 6.22 -10.34 -12.20
N PHE A 117 7.02 -10.23 -11.14
CA PHE A 117 8.14 -9.29 -11.06
C PHE A 117 9.33 -9.86 -10.27
N TRP A 118 10.47 -9.20 -10.39
CA TRP A 118 11.62 -9.36 -9.50
C TRP A 118 11.84 -8.10 -8.67
N SER A 119 12.16 -8.27 -7.39
CA SER A 119 12.51 -7.19 -6.47
C SER A 119 13.97 -7.34 -6.04
N VAL A 120 14.77 -6.27 -6.15
CA VAL A 120 16.18 -6.29 -5.76
C VAL A 120 16.38 -6.28 -4.24
N ASP A 121 17.58 -6.58 -3.77
CA ASP A 121 17.93 -6.67 -2.34
C ASP A 121 17.81 -5.35 -1.56
N THR A 122 17.74 -4.21 -2.26
CA THR A 122 17.46 -2.89 -1.65
C THR A 122 15.98 -2.56 -1.56
N MET A 123 15.11 -3.53 -1.88
CA MET A 123 13.65 -3.42 -1.81
C MET A 123 13.06 -4.50 -0.92
N PHE A 124 11.95 -4.16 -0.29
CA PHE A 124 10.97 -5.13 0.19
C PHE A 124 9.85 -5.29 -0.85
N TYR A 125 9.25 -6.48 -0.89
CA TYR A 125 7.98 -6.72 -1.53
C TYR A 125 7.01 -7.34 -0.52
N SER A 126 5.72 -7.37 -0.81
CA SER A 126 4.72 -7.85 0.12
C SER A 126 3.82 -8.94 -0.49
N GLU A 127 3.37 -9.84 0.38
CA GLU A 127 2.30 -10.79 0.12
C GLU A 127 1.09 -10.38 0.94
N MET A 128 -0.10 -10.29 0.32
CA MET A 128 -1.32 -9.87 1.01
C MET A 128 -1.86 -11.00 1.91
N LYS A 129 -2.28 -10.65 3.13
CA LYS A 129 -2.90 -11.56 4.11
C LYS A 129 -4.41 -11.49 4.09
N GLN A 130 -4.97 -10.39 3.57
CA GLN A 130 -6.41 -10.16 3.50
C GLN A 130 -6.82 -9.93 2.04
N PRO A 131 -8.00 -10.40 1.62
CA PRO A 131 -8.51 -10.11 0.28
C PRO A 131 -8.82 -8.61 0.13
N HIS A 132 -8.76 -8.09 -1.09
CA HIS A 132 -9.15 -6.73 -1.47
C HIS A 132 -8.43 -5.60 -0.73
N CYS A 133 -7.33 -5.89 -0.02
CA CYS A 133 -6.66 -4.88 0.80
C CYS A 133 -5.48 -4.17 0.11
N ALA A 134 -4.95 -4.73 -0.98
CA ALA A 134 -3.69 -4.25 -1.56
C ALA A 134 -3.72 -2.78 -1.96
N LYS A 135 -4.75 -2.36 -2.68
CA LYS A 135 -4.89 -0.96 -3.12
C LYS A 135 -5.20 -0.02 -1.95
N TYR A 136 -6.06 -0.45 -1.01
CA TYR A 136 -6.30 0.30 0.22
C TYR A 136 -5.00 0.56 0.98
N VAL A 137 -4.20 -0.48 1.21
CA VAL A 137 -2.92 -0.37 1.91
C VAL A 137 -1.94 0.51 1.12
N PHE A 138 -1.84 0.33 -0.20
CA PHE A 138 -1.00 1.16 -1.05
C PHE A 138 -1.31 2.66 -0.87
N TYR A 139 -2.58 3.06 -1.00
CA TYR A 139 -2.97 4.46 -0.83
C TYR A 139 -2.82 4.94 0.62
N SER A 140 -2.91 4.04 1.60
CA SER A 140 -2.72 4.39 3.01
C SER A 140 -1.27 4.78 3.34
N ILE A 141 -0.30 4.22 2.62
CA ILE A 141 1.13 4.42 2.95
C ILE A 141 1.92 5.19 1.90
N LYS A 142 1.43 5.32 0.65
CA LYS A 142 2.22 5.92 -0.45
C LYS A 142 2.66 7.37 -0.20
N ASP A 143 1.89 8.13 0.57
CA ASP A 143 2.15 9.55 0.85
C ASP A 143 2.83 9.77 2.22
N ILE A 144 3.21 8.70 2.92
CA ILE A 144 3.98 8.80 4.16
C ILE A 144 5.41 9.22 3.85
N ASP A 145 5.91 10.22 4.58
CA ASP A 145 7.31 10.60 4.51
C ASP A 145 8.18 9.66 5.35
N PHE A 146 8.67 8.60 4.70
CA PHE A 146 9.51 7.58 5.31
C PHE A 146 10.90 8.07 5.68
N THR A 147 11.35 9.21 5.19
CA THR A 147 12.67 9.77 5.55
C THR A 147 12.74 10.13 7.03
N ARG A 148 11.60 10.35 7.69
CA ARG A 148 11.52 10.62 9.13
C ARG A 148 11.88 9.40 10.00
N TRP A 149 11.88 8.21 9.44
CA TRP A 149 12.20 6.94 10.11
C TRP A 149 13.47 6.32 9.58
N ASP A 150 14.29 7.11 8.88
CA ASP A 150 15.57 6.66 8.37
C ASP A 150 16.48 6.20 9.51
N SER A 151 16.96 4.97 9.42
CA SER A 151 17.90 4.35 10.36
C SER A 151 19.32 4.23 9.80
N GLY A 152 19.54 4.73 8.59
CA GLY A 152 20.83 4.65 7.90
C GLY A 152 21.85 5.66 8.39
N THR A 153 23.13 5.29 8.40
CA THR A 153 24.25 6.16 8.75
C THR A 153 24.96 6.80 7.56
N GLY A 154 24.54 6.50 6.36
CA GLY A 154 25.12 7.05 5.12
C GLY A 154 24.19 6.91 3.93
N VAL A 155 23.49 5.78 3.80
CA VAL A 155 22.43 5.57 2.82
C VAL A 155 21.12 5.44 3.59
N PRO A 156 20.07 6.21 3.23
CA PRO A 156 18.75 6.09 3.86
C PRO A 156 18.29 4.63 3.91
N SER A 157 17.84 4.16 5.06
CA SER A 157 17.49 2.76 5.32
C SER A 157 16.21 2.61 6.13
N MET A 158 15.39 1.62 5.77
CA MET A 158 14.15 1.25 6.43
C MET A 158 14.19 -0.21 6.88
N THR A 159 13.57 -0.51 8.02
CA THR A 159 13.43 -1.89 8.52
C THR A 159 12.00 -2.40 8.34
N SER A 160 11.85 -3.72 8.19
CA SER A 160 10.52 -4.33 8.15
C SER A 160 9.75 -4.14 9.47
N SER A 161 10.45 -4.12 10.60
CA SER A 161 9.85 -3.87 11.92
C SER A 161 9.19 -2.49 11.98
N THR A 162 9.88 -1.45 11.49
CA THR A 162 9.32 -0.09 11.41
C THR A 162 8.09 -0.05 10.51
N LEU A 163 8.15 -0.68 9.33
CA LEU A 163 7.01 -0.77 8.42
C LEU A 163 5.82 -1.49 9.06
N TYR A 164 6.05 -2.64 9.70
CA TYR A 164 4.98 -3.39 10.37
C TYR A 164 4.26 -2.58 11.46
N SER A 165 4.95 -1.66 12.13
CA SER A 165 4.37 -0.84 13.21
C SER A 165 3.48 0.31 12.73
N ILE A 166 3.39 0.57 11.44
CA ILE A 166 2.55 1.64 10.88
C ILE A 166 1.09 1.40 11.26
N LEU A 167 0.49 2.38 11.94
CA LEU A 167 -0.91 2.33 12.33
C LEU A 167 -1.80 2.77 11.17
N LEU A 168 -2.83 1.97 10.90
CA LEU A 168 -3.82 2.21 9.87
C LEU A 168 -5.23 2.13 10.47
N VAL A 169 -6.17 2.78 9.83
CA VAL A 169 -7.60 2.48 10.03
C VAL A 169 -7.86 1.07 9.52
N LYS A 170 -8.73 0.33 10.19
CA LYS A 170 -9.18 -0.99 9.78
C LYS A 170 -10.64 -0.92 9.35
N PRO A 171 -10.92 -0.71 8.05
CA PRO A 171 -12.26 -0.75 7.51
C PRO A 171 -12.87 -2.15 7.61
N ASP A 172 -14.19 -2.24 7.48
CA ASP A 172 -14.87 -3.51 7.28
C ASP A 172 -14.53 -4.13 5.91
N ALA A 173 -14.74 -5.44 5.78
CA ALA A 173 -14.38 -6.19 4.58
C ALA A 173 -15.21 -5.78 3.34
N ASP A 174 -16.46 -5.38 3.54
CA ASP A 174 -17.35 -4.97 2.45
C ASP A 174 -16.89 -3.64 1.83
N SER A 175 -16.47 -2.69 2.65
CA SER A 175 -15.92 -1.41 2.20
C SER A 175 -14.63 -1.62 1.41
N LEU A 176 -13.74 -2.52 1.86
CA LEU A 176 -12.52 -2.86 1.12
C LEU A 176 -12.83 -3.52 -0.22
N ALA A 177 -13.75 -4.49 -0.26
CA ALA A 177 -14.13 -5.19 -1.49
C ALA A 177 -14.76 -4.24 -2.52
N LYS A 178 -15.69 -3.38 -2.10
CA LYS A 178 -16.32 -2.39 -2.98
C LYS A 178 -15.32 -1.38 -3.54
N PHE A 179 -14.41 -0.91 -2.69
CA PHE A 179 -13.36 0.01 -3.13
C PHE A 179 -12.45 -0.65 -4.17
N ASP A 180 -11.99 -1.87 -3.89
CA ASP A 180 -11.14 -2.63 -4.80
C ASP A 180 -11.81 -2.86 -6.15
N GLU A 181 -13.09 -3.23 -6.15
CA GLU A 181 -13.90 -3.43 -7.37
C GLU A 181 -13.98 -2.15 -8.22
N ILE A 182 -14.25 -0.99 -7.59
CA ILE A 182 -14.42 0.28 -8.31
C ILE A 182 -13.12 0.74 -8.96
N ILE A 183 -11.97 0.56 -8.30
CA ILE A 183 -10.68 1.05 -8.79
C ILE A 183 -9.88 0.01 -9.58
N THR A 184 -10.40 -1.21 -9.72
CA THR A 184 -9.85 -2.22 -10.63
C THR A 184 -10.44 -1.99 -12.02
N PRO A 185 -9.64 -1.66 -13.04
CA PRO A 185 -10.12 -1.43 -14.39
C PRO A 185 -10.62 -2.72 -15.06
#